data_8fbd84853354a37a7c93f4f00933dda2
#
_entry.id   8fbd84853354a37a7c93f4f00933dda2
#
_cell.length_a   1.000
_cell.length_b   1.000
_cell.length_c   1.000
_cell.angle_alpha   90.00
_cell.angle_beta   90.00
_cell.angle_gamma   90.00
#
_symmetry.space_group_name_H-M   'P 1'
#
loop_
_entity.id
_entity.type
_entity.pdbx_description
1 polymer ?
#
loop_
_entity_poly.entity_id
_entity_poly.type
_entity_poly.pdbx_seq_one_letter_code
_entity_poly.pdbx_strand_id
1 'polypeptide(L)'
;KINMAYSSKSYFPSQTVSDAEKLSYDYGLKVAKAIEQEWFNEDRNYNRYKNNQNNFHNLRLYARGEQSIQKYKDELSINGDLSYLNLDWKPVPIIPKFVDIVVNGISERLFDIKAYSQDPYGVEKRTEYMESLLKDMRVKEFDSMAKNLLNMDMAENKQEDIPETQEEMDLHMTLSYKQAVEIAEEQAINTLLEGNKYDLTRKRVIYDLAVLGIAAAKTSFNTSEGVKIEYVDPANLVYSYTESPYFED
;
A
#
# COMPACT_ATOMS: atom_id res chain seq x y z
N LYS A 1 24.00 11.06 -24.47
CA LYS A 1 24.61 10.49 -23.26
C LYS A 1 25.05 11.67 -22.40
N ILE A 2 24.21 12.09 -21.45
CA ILE A 2 24.56 13.09 -20.44
C ILE A 2 25.16 12.27 -19.30
N ASN A 3 26.50 12.26 -19.20
CA ASN A 3 27.21 11.79 -18.03
C ASN A 3 26.95 12.79 -16.91
N MET A 4 25.92 12.55 -16.09
CA MET A 4 25.83 13.17 -14.78
C MET A 4 26.86 12.47 -13.89
N ALA A 5 28.06 13.05 -13.82
CA ALA A 5 29.00 12.72 -12.77
C ALA A 5 28.39 13.20 -11.45
N TYR A 6 27.69 12.34 -10.73
CA TYR A 6 27.33 12.55 -9.35
C TYR A 6 28.63 12.68 -8.54
N SER A 7 29.02 13.89 -8.24
CA SER A 7 30.03 14.14 -7.21
C SER A 7 29.42 13.72 -5.87
N SER A 8 29.68 12.49 -5.47
CA SER A 8 29.20 11.90 -4.22
C SER A 8 30.00 12.45 -3.04
N LYS A 9 29.77 13.69 -2.66
CA LYS A 9 29.95 14.06 -1.26
C LYS A 9 28.64 13.69 -0.57
N SER A 10 28.56 12.45 -0.08
CA SER A 10 27.49 12.05 0.81
C SER A 10 27.55 12.90 2.05
N TYR A 11 26.57 13.78 2.23
CA TYR A 11 26.40 14.58 3.45
C TYR A 11 25.80 13.75 4.59
N PHE A 12 25.36 12.54 4.27
CA PHE A 12 24.76 11.65 5.26
C PHE A 12 25.82 11.07 6.20
N PRO A 13 25.53 10.99 7.50
CA PRO A 13 26.43 10.34 8.44
C PRO A 13 26.54 8.85 8.13
N SER A 14 27.66 8.23 8.54
CA SER A 14 27.90 6.80 8.31
C SER A 14 26.79 5.94 8.90
N GLN A 15 26.29 4.99 8.12
CA GLN A 15 25.26 4.05 8.57
C GLN A 15 25.83 2.83 9.32
N THR A 16 27.16 2.69 9.36
CA THR A 16 27.88 1.58 10.02
C THR A 16 28.07 1.79 11.52
N VAL A 17 27.62 2.91 12.07
CA VAL A 17 27.66 3.18 13.52
C VAL A 17 26.72 2.27 14.31
N SER A 18 26.99 2.12 15.61
CA SER A 18 26.17 1.28 16.48
C SER A 18 24.73 1.79 16.58
N ASP A 19 23.77 0.89 16.85
CA ASP A 19 22.36 1.26 16.99
C ASP A 19 22.11 2.25 18.12
N ALA A 20 22.88 2.16 19.21
CA ALA A 20 22.82 3.13 20.30
C ALA A 20 23.23 4.55 19.85
N GLU A 21 24.20 4.67 18.97
CA GLU A 21 24.61 5.95 18.39
C GLU A 21 23.57 6.48 17.38
N LYS A 22 22.96 5.59 16.56
CA LYS A 22 21.88 5.96 15.65
C LYS A 22 20.64 6.50 16.37
N LEU A 23 20.35 6.01 17.57
CA LEU A 23 19.26 6.50 18.41
C LEU A 23 19.57 7.82 19.11
N SER A 24 20.81 8.33 19.02
CA SER A 24 21.18 9.59 19.65
C SER A 24 20.57 10.79 18.91
N TYR A 25 20.22 11.82 19.67
CA TYR A 25 19.70 13.08 19.12
C TYR A 25 20.67 13.73 18.11
N ASP A 26 21.99 13.68 18.41
CA ASP A 26 23.03 14.28 17.56
C ASP A 26 23.12 13.57 16.19
N TYR A 27 22.95 12.26 16.15
CA TYR A 27 22.91 11.53 14.88
C TYR A 27 21.66 11.91 14.08
N GLY A 28 20.51 11.96 14.71
CA GLY A 28 19.27 12.40 14.07
C GLY A 28 19.37 13.82 13.49
N LEU A 29 20.02 14.73 14.21
CA LEU A 29 20.25 16.09 13.72
C LEU A 29 21.19 16.15 12.51
N LYS A 30 22.22 15.29 12.45
CA LYS A 30 23.10 15.18 11.28
C LYS A 30 22.35 14.66 10.06
N VAL A 31 21.49 13.65 10.23
CA VAL A 31 20.63 13.14 9.16
C VAL A 31 19.68 14.22 8.67
N ALA A 32 18.99 14.94 9.55
CA ALA A 32 18.08 16.00 9.19
C ALA A 32 18.77 17.12 8.39
N LYS A 33 19.96 17.54 8.80
CA LYS A 33 20.78 18.52 8.07
C LYS A 33 21.22 18.01 6.70
N ALA A 34 21.54 16.72 6.58
CA ALA A 34 21.92 16.12 5.30
C ALA A 34 20.73 16.12 4.32
N ILE A 35 19.53 15.79 4.80
CA ILE A 35 18.29 15.86 4.02
C ILE A 35 18.01 17.31 3.58
N GLU A 36 18.13 18.25 4.50
CA GLU A 36 17.94 19.68 4.22
C GLU A 36 18.89 20.15 3.11
N GLN A 37 20.17 19.81 3.20
CA GLN A 37 21.16 20.16 2.18
C GLN A 37 20.89 19.54 0.83
N GLU A 38 20.41 18.32 0.79
CA GLU A 38 20.12 17.64 -0.48
C GLU A 38 18.88 18.20 -1.18
N TRP A 39 17.82 18.48 -0.41
CA TRP A 39 16.50 18.84 -0.95
C TRP A 39 16.27 20.33 -1.09
N PHE A 40 16.84 21.16 -0.20
CA PHE A 40 16.57 22.60 -0.11
C PHE A 40 17.78 23.48 -0.47
N ASN A 41 18.89 22.89 -0.94
CA ASN A 41 20.08 23.64 -1.25
C ASN A 41 19.84 24.60 -2.42
N GLU A 42 19.82 25.91 -2.13
CA GLU A 42 19.60 26.99 -3.09
C GLU A 42 20.81 27.28 -3.98
N ASP A 43 22.03 26.88 -3.56
CA ASP A 43 23.29 27.14 -4.27
C ASP A 43 23.43 26.40 -5.62
N ARG A 44 22.64 25.38 -5.82
CA ARG A 44 22.50 24.72 -7.12
C ARG A 44 21.20 25.23 -7.73
N ASN A 45 21.20 25.91 -8.84
CA ASN A 45 20.04 26.37 -9.61
C ASN A 45 18.89 25.33 -9.77
N TYR A 46 18.88 24.32 -8.95
CA TYR A 46 17.98 23.18 -8.92
C TYR A 46 17.56 22.85 -7.49
N ASN A 47 16.52 23.50 -7.01
CA ASN A 47 15.86 23.12 -5.76
C ASN A 47 14.90 21.96 -6.05
N ARG A 48 15.31 20.74 -5.70
CA ARG A 48 14.57 19.50 -5.96
C ARG A 48 13.16 19.54 -5.36
N TYR A 49 13.02 20.04 -4.14
CA TYR A 49 11.73 20.14 -3.46
C TYR A 49 10.77 21.06 -4.22
N LYS A 50 11.21 22.26 -4.57
CA LYS A 50 10.40 23.24 -5.28
C LYS A 50 10.00 22.78 -6.68
N ASN A 51 10.92 22.12 -7.38
CA ASN A 51 10.65 21.55 -8.69
C ASN A 51 9.64 20.40 -8.63
N ASN A 52 9.74 19.51 -7.63
CA ASN A 52 8.76 18.45 -7.43
C ASN A 52 7.37 19.03 -7.10
N GLN A 53 7.28 20.04 -6.23
CA GLN A 53 6.01 20.72 -5.94
C GLN A 53 5.38 21.31 -7.22
N ASN A 54 6.15 21.99 -8.04
CA ASN A 54 5.67 22.58 -9.29
C ASN A 54 5.22 21.48 -10.28
N ASN A 55 5.99 20.40 -10.41
CA ASN A 55 5.62 19.28 -11.27
C ASN A 55 4.33 18.61 -10.79
N PHE A 56 4.19 18.33 -9.51
CA PHE A 56 2.98 17.74 -8.96
C PHE A 56 1.77 18.66 -9.10
N HIS A 57 1.95 19.95 -8.92
CA HIS A 57 0.90 20.93 -9.19
C HIS A 57 0.44 20.90 -10.65
N ASN A 58 1.39 20.93 -11.60
CA ASN A 58 1.09 20.85 -13.01
C ASN A 58 0.40 19.54 -13.39
N LEU A 59 0.85 18.39 -12.88
CA LEU A 59 0.23 17.09 -13.13
C LEU A 59 -1.22 17.05 -12.60
N ARG A 60 -1.48 17.63 -11.43
CA ARG A 60 -2.84 17.75 -10.88
C ARG A 60 -3.73 18.67 -11.73
N LEU A 61 -3.18 19.75 -12.29
CA LEU A 61 -3.91 20.58 -13.25
C LEU A 61 -4.26 19.80 -14.53
N TYR A 62 -3.31 19.03 -15.06
CA TYR A 62 -3.57 18.15 -16.22
C TYR A 62 -4.64 17.11 -15.93
N ALA A 63 -4.57 16.47 -14.76
CA ALA A 63 -5.56 15.46 -14.34
C ALA A 63 -6.98 16.03 -14.24
N ARG A 64 -7.12 17.34 -13.94
CA ARG A 64 -8.41 18.04 -13.86
C ARG A 64 -8.83 18.70 -15.18
N GLY A 65 -7.95 18.70 -16.17
CA GLY A 65 -8.18 19.40 -17.43
C GLY A 65 -8.06 20.93 -17.34
N GLU A 66 -7.38 21.42 -16.30
CA GLU A 66 -7.18 22.85 -16.01
C GLU A 66 -5.79 23.36 -16.40
N GLN A 67 -5.07 22.63 -17.27
CA GLN A 67 -3.72 23.02 -17.70
C GLN A 67 -3.71 24.38 -18.36
N SER A 68 -2.62 25.14 -18.18
CA SER A 68 -2.41 26.40 -18.83
C SER A 68 -2.22 26.22 -20.33
N ILE A 69 -2.99 26.97 -21.11
CA ILE A 69 -2.87 27.03 -22.57
C ILE A 69 -1.90 28.11 -23.04
N GLN A 70 -1.37 28.93 -22.14
CA GLN A 70 -0.52 30.05 -22.50
C GLN A 70 0.74 29.63 -23.24
N LYS A 71 1.38 28.54 -22.80
CA LYS A 71 2.56 27.98 -23.46
C LYS A 71 2.29 27.67 -24.96
N TYR A 72 1.15 27.07 -25.25
CA TYR A 72 0.77 26.73 -26.65
C TYR A 72 0.45 27.99 -27.47
N LYS A 73 -0.15 29.01 -26.84
CA LYS A 73 -0.36 30.29 -27.47
C LYS A 73 0.94 30.98 -27.82
N ASP A 74 1.90 30.96 -26.91
CA ASP A 74 3.21 31.58 -27.08
C ASP A 74 4.02 30.87 -28.16
N GLU A 75 3.98 29.53 -28.19
CA GLU A 75 4.65 28.73 -29.24
C GLU A 75 4.05 28.91 -30.65
N LEU A 76 2.75 29.13 -30.75
CA LEU A 76 2.04 29.28 -32.02
C LEU A 76 1.91 30.75 -32.47
N SER A 77 2.25 31.69 -31.62
CA SER A 77 2.19 33.09 -31.97
C SER A 77 3.30 33.48 -32.94
N ILE A 78 2.94 34.22 -34.00
CA ILE A 78 3.88 34.86 -34.92
C ILE A 78 3.97 36.33 -34.49
N ASN A 79 5.10 36.76 -33.93
CA ASN A 79 5.30 38.11 -33.40
C ASN A 79 4.23 38.56 -32.37
N GLY A 80 3.71 37.62 -31.61
CA GLY A 80 2.65 37.89 -30.61
C GLY A 80 1.23 37.90 -31.19
N ASP A 81 1.06 37.67 -32.49
CA ASP A 81 -0.26 37.62 -33.12
C ASP A 81 -0.75 36.17 -33.32
N LEU A 82 -1.98 35.91 -32.88
CA LEU A 82 -2.70 34.64 -33.02
C LEU A 82 -3.94 34.77 -33.94
N SER A 83 -4.19 35.95 -34.51
CA SER A 83 -5.41 36.24 -35.24
C SER A 83 -5.56 35.40 -36.54
N TYR A 84 -4.43 34.90 -37.06
CA TYR A 84 -4.43 34.02 -38.24
C TYR A 84 -4.92 32.58 -37.91
N LEU A 85 -4.94 32.21 -36.61
CA LEU A 85 -5.42 30.92 -36.17
C LEU A 85 -6.87 31.05 -35.66
N ASN A 86 -7.81 30.57 -36.43
CA ASN A 86 -9.21 30.50 -36.01
C ASN A 86 -9.42 29.24 -35.14
N LEU A 87 -8.77 29.21 -33.96
CA LEU A 87 -8.79 28.11 -33.03
C LEU A 87 -9.61 28.44 -31.76
N ASP A 88 -10.43 27.50 -31.33
CA ASP A 88 -11.01 27.53 -29.99
C ASP A 88 -9.96 27.04 -28.97
N TRP A 89 -9.49 27.96 -28.13
CA TRP A 89 -8.46 27.70 -27.13
C TRP A 89 -8.97 27.03 -25.85
N LYS A 90 -10.20 26.49 -25.90
CA LYS A 90 -10.73 25.75 -24.75
C LYS A 90 -10.08 24.36 -24.69
N PRO A 91 -9.44 23.98 -23.58
CA PRO A 91 -8.94 22.62 -23.45
C PRO A 91 -10.10 21.61 -23.42
N VAL A 92 -9.91 20.51 -24.16
CA VAL A 92 -10.87 19.39 -24.11
C VAL A 92 -10.46 18.47 -22.97
N PRO A 93 -11.23 18.37 -21.87
CA PRO A 93 -10.85 17.60 -20.68
C PRO A 93 -11.08 16.10 -20.90
N ILE A 94 -10.17 15.43 -21.61
CA ILE A 94 -10.23 13.99 -21.86
C ILE A 94 -9.64 13.20 -20.67
N ILE A 95 -8.52 13.66 -20.12
CA ILE A 95 -7.75 12.99 -19.07
C ILE A 95 -8.57 12.75 -17.80
N PRO A 96 -9.36 13.70 -17.27
CA PRO A 96 -10.14 13.50 -16.05
C PRO A 96 -11.00 12.24 -16.08
N LYS A 97 -11.65 11.99 -17.23
CA LYS A 97 -12.50 10.81 -17.39
C LYS A 97 -11.71 9.50 -17.26
N PHE A 98 -10.52 9.42 -17.84
CA PHE A 98 -9.68 8.23 -17.74
C PHE A 98 -9.12 8.06 -16.34
N VAL A 99 -8.71 9.14 -15.68
CA VAL A 99 -8.25 9.11 -14.28
C VAL A 99 -9.37 8.59 -13.37
N ASP A 100 -10.60 9.08 -13.54
CA ASP A 100 -11.75 8.63 -12.74
C ASP A 100 -12.06 7.14 -12.97
N ILE A 101 -11.98 6.64 -14.20
CA ILE A 101 -12.18 5.23 -14.53
C ILE A 101 -11.12 4.37 -13.81
N VAL A 102 -9.85 4.75 -13.88
CA VAL A 102 -8.75 4.01 -13.26
C VAL A 102 -8.88 4.03 -11.73
N VAL A 103 -9.08 5.22 -11.15
CA VAL A 103 -9.20 5.39 -9.69
C VAL A 103 -10.38 4.62 -9.13
N ASN A 104 -11.54 4.71 -9.77
CA ASN A 104 -12.72 3.99 -9.31
C ASN A 104 -12.54 2.47 -9.50
N GLY A 105 -12.02 2.02 -10.64
CA GLY A 105 -11.78 0.59 -10.88
C GLY A 105 -10.80 -0.05 -9.89
N ILE A 106 -9.80 0.69 -9.40
CA ILE A 106 -8.90 0.20 -8.36
C ILE A 106 -9.56 0.32 -6.97
N SER A 107 -10.30 1.40 -6.71
CA SER A 107 -10.96 1.63 -5.41
C SER A 107 -12.07 0.62 -5.12
N GLU A 108 -12.75 0.13 -6.15
CA GLU A 108 -13.82 -0.88 -6.01
C GLU A 108 -13.30 -2.28 -5.67
N ARG A 109 -12.00 -2.52 -5.84
CA ARG A 109 -11.43 -3.81 -5.44
C ARG A 109 -11.50 -3.95 -3.92
N LEU A 110 -12.33 -4.89 -3.49
CA LEU A 110 -12.41 -5.27 -2.09
C LEU A 110 -11.10 -5.96 -1.68
N PHE A 111 -10.68 -5.72 -0.46
CA PHE A 111 -9.60 -6.47 0.19
C PHE A 111 -10.18 -7.13 1.44
N ASP A 112 -9.73 -8.32 1.71
CA ASP A 112 -10.09 -9.06 2.90
C ASP A 112 -8.87 -9.12 3.83
N ILE A 113 -9.09 -8.87 5.11
CA ILE A 113 -8.05 -8.88 6.12
C ILE A 113 -8.07 -10.24 6.78
N LYS A 114 -6.94 -10.94 6.74
CA LYS A 114 -6.75 -12.21 7.42
C LYS A 114 -5.59 -12.10 8.39
N ALA A 115 -5.85 -12.39 9.64
CA ALA A 115 -4.85 -12.48 10.68
C ALA A 115 -4.50 -13.94 10.94
N TYR A 116 -3.23 -14.21 11.18
CA TYR A 116 -2.72 -15.54 11.55
C TYR A 116 -1.84 -15.41 12.76
N SER A 117 -2.18 -16.13 13.81
CA SER A 117 -1.36 -16.18 15.02
C SER A 117 -0.04 -16.89 14.73
N GLN A 118 1.07 -16.21 15.03
CA GLN A 118 2.43 -16.76 14.96
C GLN A 118 2.97 -17.11 16.35
N ASP A 119 2.17 -16.94 17.39
CA ASP A 119 2.51 -17.33 18.76
C ASP A 119 2.67 -18.85 18.84
N PRO A 120 3.69 -19.37 19.56
CA PRO A 120 3.91 -20.81 19.72
C PRO A 120 2.67 -21.57 20.21
N TYR A 121 1.90 -20.98 21.12
CA TYR A 121 0.64 -21.56 21.61
C TYR A 121 -0.43 -21.63 20.50
N GLY A 122 -0.54 -20.58 19.67
CA GLY A 122 -1.46 -20.55 18.55
C GLY A 122 -1.11 -21.59 17.48
N VAL A 123 0.18 -21.77 17.20
CA VAL A 123 0.68 -22.78 16.26
C VAL A 123 0.41 -24.20 16.80
N GLU A 124 0.64 -24.44 18.10
CA GLU A 124 0.35 -25.72 18.76
C GLU A 124 -1.14 -26.06 18.64
N LYS A 125 -2.03 -25.14 18.97
CA LYS A 125 -3.49 -25.31 18.86
C LYS A 125 -3.95 -25.59 17.43
N ARG A 126 -3.35 -24.92 16.45
CA ARG A 126 -3.64 -25.18 15.03
C ARG A 126 -3.21 -26.59 14.64
N THR A 127 -2.04 -27.04 15.12
CA THR A 127 -1.52 -28.38 14.85
C THR A 127 -2.40 -29.45 15.52
N GLU A 128 -2.78 -29.26 16.79
CA GLU A 128 -3.70 -30.16 17.51
C GLU A 128 -5.04 -30.31 16.77
N TYR A 129 -5.60 -29.19 16.30
CA TYR A 129 -6.86 -29.22 15.54
C TYR A 129 -6.69 -29.97 14.21
N MET A 130 -5.61 -29.70 13.48
CA MET A 130 -5.31 -30.40 12.22
C MET A 130 -5.14 -31.91 12.43
N GLU A 131 -4.46 -32.32 13.53
CA GLU A 131 -4.32 -33.73 13.89
C GLU A 131 -5.65 -34.38 14.26
N SER A 132 -6.54 -33.66 14.97
CA SER A 132 -7.88 -34.15 15.26
C SER A 132 -8.71 -34.34 14.00
N LEU A 133 -8.64 -33.38 13.08
CA LEU A 133 -9.34 -33.45 11.79
C LEU A 133 -8.86 -34.63 10.94
N LEU A 134 -7.54 -34.87 10.92
CA LEU A 134 -6.96 -36.05 10.26
C LEU A 134 -7.44 -37.39 10.85
N LYS A 135 -7.62 -37.43 12.18
CA LYS A 135 -8.19 -38.62 12.84
C LYS A 135 -9.64 -38.83 12.45
N ASP A 136 -10.43 -37.75 12.40
CA ASP A 136 -11.84 -37.80 12.03
C ASP A 136 -12.02 -38.21 10.55
N MET A 137 -11.16 -37.70 9.66
CA MET A 137 -11.12 -38.14 8.26
C MET A 137 -10.85 -39.65 8.12
N ARG A 138 -9.88 -40.19 8.86
CA ARG A 138 -9.57 -41.62 8.86
C ARG A 138 -10.70 -42.45 9.43
N VAL A 139 -11.38 -41.97 10.47
CA VAL A 139 -12.56 -42.64 11.04
C VAL A 139 -13.69 -42.67 10.01
N LYS A 140 -13.96 -41.57 9.31
CA LYS A 140 -14.95 -41.49 8.24
C LYS A 140 -14.63 -42.44 7.08
N GLU A 141 -13.36 -42.49 6.67
CA GLU A 141 -12.90 -43.43 5.63
C GLU A 141 -13.11 -44.92 6.07
N PHE A 142 -12.72 -45.21 7.32
CA PHE A 142 -12.91 -46.55 7.88
C PHE A 142 -14.39 -46.94 8.02
N ASP A 143 -15.24 -46.00 8.45
CA ASP A 143 -16.70 -46.22 8.55
C ASP A 143 -17.33 -46.48 7.15
N SER A 144 -16.89 -45.73 6.15
CA SER A 144 -17.32 -45.95 4.75
C SER A 144 -16.93 -47.34 4.22
N MET A 145 -15.71 -47.80 4.57
CA MET A 145 -15.26 -49.16 4.22
C MET A 145 -16.04 -50.25 4.99
N ALA A 146 -16.29 -50.04 6.28
CA ALA A 146 -17.06 -50.98 7.10
C ALA A 146 -18.53 -51.09 6.63
N LYS A 147 -19.11 -49.95 6.24
CA LYS A 147 -20.46 -49.92 5.66
C LYS A 147 -20.54 -50.65 4.34
N ASN A 148 -19.54 -50.52 3.48
CA ASN A 148 -19.47 -51.21 2.19
C ASN A 148 -19.21 -52.72 2.32
N LEU A 149 -18.43 -53.15 3.33
CA LEU A 149 -18.02 -54.55 3.50
C LEU A 149 -18.94 -55.35 4.42
N LEU A 150 -19.43 -54.73 5.52
CA LEU A 150 -20.15 -55.42 6.59
C LEU A 150 -21.61 -54.96 6.71
N ASN A 151 -22.04 -53.98 5.94
CA ASN A 151 -23.37 -53.36 6.00
C ASN A 151 -23.74 -52.86 7.42
N MET A 152 -22.73 -52.44 8.21
CA MET A 152 -22.87 -51.91 9.56
C MET A 152 -22.56 -50.42 9.55
N ASP A 153 -23.47 -49.61 10.10
CA ASP A 153 -23.24 -48.19 10.40
C ASP A 153 -22.61 -48.09 11.79
N MET A 154 -21.32 -47.72 11.90
CA MET A 154 -20.60 -47.63 13.17
C MET A 154 -20.55 -46.18 13.75
N ALA A 155 -20.88 -45.18 12.96
CA ALA A 155 -20.82 -43.80 13.40
C ALA A 155 -22.17 -43.28 13.89
N GLU A 156 -22.25 -42.95 15.18
CA GLU A 156 -23.44 -42.30 15.78
C GLU A 156 -23.55 -40.82 15.45
N ASN A 157 -22.46 -40.16 15.02
CA ASN A 157 -22.44 -38.72 14.75
C ASN A 157 -22.04 -38.44 13.30
N LYS A 158 -23.02 -38.10 12.48
CA LYS A 158 -22.79 -37.49 11.16
C LYS A 158 -22.38 -36.02 11.32
N GLN A 159 -21.11 -35.76 11.51
CA GLN A 159 -20.55 -34.42 11.25
C GLN A 159 -20.42 -34.27 9.73
N GLU A 160 -21.33 -33.51 9.13
CA GLU A 160 -21.41 -33.29 7.68
C GLU A 160 -20.22 -32.48 7.13
N ASP A 161 -19.46 -31.80 8.01
CA ASP A 161 -18.40 -30.85 7.62
C ASP A 161 -16.95 -31.41 7.67
N ILE A 162 -16.80 -32.77 7.77
CA ILE A 162 -15.45 -33.36 7.76
C ILE A 162 -14.94 -33.47 6.32
N PRO A 163 -13.78 -32.83 5.98
CA PRO A 163 -13.17 -32.93 4.66
C PRO A 163 -12.93 -34.41 4.24
N GLU A 164 -13.04 -34.68 2.96
CA GLU A 164 -12.82 -36.05 2.43
C GLU A 164 -11.43 -36.20 1.82
N THR A 165 -10.83 -35.10 1.37
CA THR A 165 -9.52 -35.10 0.74
C THR A 165 -8.56 -34.18 1.50
N GLN A 166 -7.26 -34.39 1.29
CA GLN A 166 -6.23 -33.52 1.87
C GLN A 166 -6.32 -32.11 1.34
N GLU A 167 -6.71 -31.90 0.08
CA GLU A 167 -6.91 -30.59 -0.52
C GLU A 167 -8.09 -29.85 0.13
N GLU A 168 -9.17 -30.55 0.45
CA GLU A 168 -10.31 -29.99 1.18
C GLU A 168 -9.93 -29.64 2.63
N MET A 169 -9.09 -30.45 3.26
CA MET A 169 -8.57 -30.16 4.59
C MET A 169 -7.72 -28.88 4.58
N ASP A 170 -6.82 -28.73 3.62
CA ASP A 170 -5.99 -27.53 3.49
C ASP A 170 -6.86 -26.28 3.21
N LEU A 171 -7.90 -26.46 2.41
CA LEU A 171 -8.89 -25.41 2.15
C LEU A 171 -9.67 -25.05 3.42
N HIS A 172 -10.13 -26.04 4.18
CA HIS A 172 -10.82 -25.85 5.46
C HIS A 172 -9.93 -25.12 6.47
N MET A 173 -8.65 -25.54 6.61
CA MET A 173 -7.67 -24.88 7.48
C MET A 173 -7.37 -23.44 7.08
N THR A 174 -7.50 -23.13 5.80
CA THR A 174 -7.24 -21.77 5.29
C THR A 174 -8.46 -20.86 5.38
N LEU A 175 -9.67 -21.40 5.14
CA LEU A 175 -10.87 -20.59 5.01
C LEU A 175 -11.76 -20.62 6.26
N SER A 176 -11.86 -21.78 6.93
CA SER A 176 -12.87 -22.01 7.98
C SER A 176 -12.26 -22.03 9.38
N TYR A 177 -11.04 -22.55 9.51
CA TYR A 177 -10.40 -22.61 10.82
C TYR A 177 -9.84 -21.24 11.20
N LYS A 178 -10.35 -20.67 12.30
CA LYS A 178 -9.85 -19.44 12.89
C LYS A 178 -9.85 -19.55 14.40
N GLN A 179 -8.78 -19.09 15.02
CA GLN A 179 -8.69 -18.96 16.47
C GLN A 179 -9.40 -17.69 16.94
N ALA A 180 -9.88 -17.69 18.17
CA ALA A 180 -10.54 -16.51 18.76
C ALA A 180 -9.66 -15.26 18.74
N VAL A 181 -8.34 -15.43 18.91
CA VAL A 181 -7.35 -14.34 18.82
C VAL A 181 -7.29 -13.78 17.41
N GLU A 182 -7.23 -14.63 16.38
CA GLU A 182 -7.20 -14.23 14.97
C GLU A 182 -8.48 -13.47 14.56
N ILE A 183 -9.64 -13.95 15.03
CA ILE A 183 -10.91 -13.26 14.81
C ILE A 183 -10.92 -11.88 15.49
N ALA A 184 -10.43 -11.81 16.73
CA ALA A 184 -10.35 -10.56 17.47
C ALA A 184 -9.41 -9.55 16.80
N GLU A 185 -8.27 -9.99 16.27
CA GLU A 185 -7.32 -9.17 15.54
C GLU A 185 -7.93 -8.65 14.21
N GLU A 186 -8.60 -9.50 13.44
CA GLU A 186 -9.30 -9.09 12.22
C GLU A 186 -10.38 -8.05 12.52
N GLN A 187 -11.18 -8.25 13.57
CA GLN A 187 -12.20 -7.30 13.98
C GLN A 187 -11.60 -5.98 14.48
N ALA A 188 -10.50 -6.03 15.23
CA ALA A 188 -9.80 -4.85 15.69
C ALA A 188 -9.27 -4.02 14.54
N ILE A 189 -8.64 -4.65 13.53
CA ILE A 189 -8.14 -3.95 12.35
C ILE A 189 -9.30 -3.35 11.54
N ASN A 190 -10.38 -4.10 11.31
CA ASN A 190 -11.55 -3.60 10.59
C ASN A 190 -12.17 -2.38 11.30
N THR A 191 -12.37 -2.46 12.62
CA THR A 191 -12.88 -1.35 13.44
C THR A 191 -11.97 -0.12 13.36
N LEU A 192 -10.65 -0.34 13.36
CA LEU A 192 -9.67 0.73 13.23
C LEU A 192 -9.75 1.40 11.85
N LEU A 193 -9.86 0.62 10.79
CA LEU A 193 -9.97 1.15 9.43
C LEU A 193 -11.28 1.94 9.24
N GLU A 194 -12.40 1.43 9.76
CA GLU A 194 -13.69 2.13 9.74
C GLU A 194 -13.64 3.44 10.56
N GLY A 195 -13.08 3.39 11.77
CA GLY A 195 -12.91 4.56 12.63
C GLY A 195 -12.07 5.65 12.01
N ASN A 196 -11.05 5.30 11.25
CA ASN A 196 -10.19 6.22 10.50
C ASN A 196 -10.76 6.63 9.13
N LYS A 197 -11.92 6.12 8.73
CA LYS A 197 -12.50 6.35 7.39
C LYS A 197 -11.48 6.04 6.29
N TYR A 198 -10.81 4.90 6.43
CA TYR A 198 -9.69 4.50 5.57
C TYR A 198 -10.05 4.48 4.09
N ASP A 199 -11.29 4.19 3.73
CA ASP A 199 -11.74 4.19 2.33
C ASP A 199 -11.54 5.54 1.64
N LEU A 200 -11.75 6.65 2.36
CA LEU A 200 -11.52 7.99 1.84
C LEU A 200 -10.03 8.26 1.65
N THR A 201 -9.22 7.89 2.65
CA THR A 201 -7.76 7.98 2.59
C THR A 201 -7.21 7.13 1.45
N ARG A 202 -7.68 5.89 1.32
CA ARG A 202 -7.31 4.96 0.24
C ARG A 202 -7.63 5.53 -1.14
N LYS A 203 -8.83 6.04 -1.34
CA LYS A 203 -9.24 6.65 -2.62
C LYS A 203 -8.32 7.82 -2.99
N ARG A 204 -7.94 8.64 -2.02
CA ARG A 204 -7.04 9.77 -2.23
C ARG A 204 -5.62 9.32 -2.56
N VAL A 205 -5.11 8.30 -1.87
CA VAL A 205 -3.81 7.67 -2.15
C VAL A 205 -3.78 7.07 -3.55
N ILE A 206 -4.84 6.36 -3.96
CA ILE A 206 -4.96 5.79 -5.31
C ILE A 206 -4.99 6.89 -6.38
N TYR A 207 -5.71 7.98 -6.12
CA TYR A 207 -5.75 9.13 -7.03
C TYR A 207 -4.35 9.74 -7.23
N ASP A 208 -3.62 10.00 -6.14
CA ASP A 208 -2.26 10.55 -6.25
C ASP A 208 -1.30 9.55 -6.91
N LEU A 209 -1.43 8.26 -6.63
CA LEU A 209 -0.63 7.23 -7.29
C LEU A 209 -0.88 7.21 -8.81
N ALA A 210 -2.13 7.35 -9.25
CA ALA A 210 -2.49 7.38 -10.66
C ALA A 210 -2.02 8.67 -11.37
N VAL A 211 -2.04 9.81 -10.68
CA VAL A 211 -1.72 11.13 -11.27
C VAL A 211 -0.25 11.49 -11.12
N LEU A 212 0.33 11.26 -9.94
CA LEU A 212 1.68 11.69 -9.59
C LEU A 212 2.72 10.57 -9.68
N GLY A 213 2.27 9.29 -9.67
CA GLY A 213 3.13 8.12 -9.58
C GLY A 213 3.67 7.85 -8.17
N ILE A 214 3.39 8.72 -7.20
CA ILE A 214 3.80 8.60 -5.79
C ILE A 214 2.60 8.91 -4.92
N ALA A 215 2.43 8.14 -3.86
CA ALA A 215 1.44 8.37 -2.82
C ALA A 215 2.02 8.01 -1.46
N ALA A 216 1.52 8.63 -0.41
CA ALA A 216 1.97 8.37 0.95
C ALA A 216 0.82 8.40 1.95
N ALA A 217 0.90 7.48 2.91
CA ALA A 217 0.05 7.46 4.10
C ALA A 217 0.95 7.37 5.33
N LYS A 218 0.52 7.99 6.43
CA LYS A 218 1.22 7.97 7.71
C LYS A 218 0.34 7.30 8.74
N THR A 219 0.92 6.32 9.43
CA THR A 219 0.31 5.72 10.61
C THR A 219 0.97 6.31 11.86
N SER A 220 0.17 6.78 12.80
CA SER A 220 0.62 7.33 14.07
C SER A 220 -0.22 6.77 15.21
N PHE A 221 0.39 6.66 16.40
CA PHE A 221 -0.28 6.24 17.61
C PHE A 221 -0.28 7.38 18.63
N ASN A 222 -1.45 7.68 19.18
CA ASN A 222 -1.61 8.60 20.28
C ASN A 222 -2.45 7.94 21.38
N THR A 223 -2.03 8.07 22.63
CA THR A 223 -2.73 7.47 23.79
C THR A 223 -4.17 7.95 23.96
N SER A 224 -4.52 9.15 23.49
CA SER A 224 -5.86 9.72 23.57
C SER A 224 -6.79 9.29 22.43
N GLU A 225 -6.24 9.05 21.24
CA GLU A 225 -7.02 8.83 20.01
C GLU A 225 -6.76 7.45 19.37
N GLY A 226 -5.81 6.69 19.94
CA GLY A 226 -5.41 5.38 19.42
C GLY A 226 -4.56 5.49 18.14
N VAL A 227 -4.73 4.51 17.24
CA VAL A 227 -4.03 4.47 15.96
C VAL A 227 -4.77 5.33 14.94
N LYS A 228 -4.04 6.28 14.34
CA LYS A 228 -4.52 7.11 13.24
C LYS A 228 -3.83 6.78 11.94
N ILE A 229 -4.60 6.75 10.87
CA ILE A 229 -4.11 6.60 9.50
C ILE A 229 -4.46 7.87 8.74
N GLU A 230 -3.45 8.62 8.37
CA GLU A 230 -3.59 9.92 7.73
C GLU A 230 -2.99 9.91 6.32
N TYR A 231 -3.65 10.61 5.42
CA TYR A 231 -3.11 10.90 4.10
C TYR A 231 -1.98 11.94 4.21
N VAL A 232 -0.88 11.69 3.51
CA VAL A 232 0.22 12.65 3.37
C VAL A 232 0.30 13.10 1.93
N ASP A 233 0.28 14.43 1.71
CA ASP A 233 0.42 15.00 0.37
C ASP A 233 1.85 14.72 -0.15
N PRO A 234 2.02 14.04 -1.29
CA PRO A 234 3.32 13.79 -1.90
C PRO A 234 4.13 15.05 -2.17
N ALA A 235 3.49 16.21 -2.33
CA ALA A 235 4.17 17.48 -2.48
C ALA A 235 4.99 17.89 -1.24
N ASN A 236 4.61 17.39 -0.07
CA ASN A 236 5.30 17.64 1.20
C ASN A 236 6.21 16.48 1.62
N LEU A 237 6.37 15.47 0.76
CA LEU A 237 7.16 14.30 1.05
C LEU A 237 8.59 14.47 0.55
N VAL A 238 9.54 14.16 1.41
CA VAL A 238 10.96 14.03 1.09
C VAL A 238 11.33 12.56 1.17
N TYR A 239 11.90 12.03 0.09
CA TYR A 239 12.26 10.61 0.00
C TYR A 239 13.63 10.45 -0.66
N SER A 240 14.34 9.37 -0.31
CA SER A 240 15.60 9.02 -0.96
C SER A 240 15.34 8.48 -2.37
N TYR A 241 16.36 8.58 -3.22
CA TYR A 241 16.31 7.88 -4.51
C TYR A 241 16.46 6.38 -4.24
N THR A 242 15.63 5.59 -4.86
CA THR A 242 15.72 4.12 -4.86
C THR A 242 15.51 3.59 -6.26
N GLU A 243 16.24 2.56 -6.64
CA GLU A 243 16.03 1.81 -7.89
C GLU A 243 15.09 0.61 -7.66
N SER A 244 14.92 0.21 -6.40
CA SER A 244 14.05 -0.89 -6.03
C SER A 244 12.57 -0.46 -5.99
N PRO A 245 11.66 -1.21 -6.64
CA PRO A 245 10.22 -0.94 -6.54
C PRO A 245 9.67 -1.17 -5.13
N TYR A 246 10.43 -1.82 -4.26
CA TYR A 246 10.04 -2.11 -2.87
C TYR A 246 10.67 -1.17 -1.85
N PHE A 247 11.49 -0.19 -2.27
CA PHE A 247 12.17 0.75 -1.39
C PHE A 247 13.05 0.06 -0.33
N GLU A 248 13.76 -0.99 -0.73
CA GLU A 248 14.61 -1.80 0.15
C GLU A 248 16.08 -1.32 0.21
N ASP A 249 16.43 -0.25 -0.52
CA ASP A 249 17.80 0.30 -0.64
C ASP A 249 18.16 1.23 0.53
#